data_1e44cf89f8223288c2500aa5c6829b07
#
_entry.id   1e44cf89f8223288c2500aa5c6829b07
#
_cell.length_a   1.000
_cell.length_b   1.000
_cell.length_c   1.000
_cell.angle_alpha   90.00
_cell.angle_beta   90.00
_cell.angle_gamma   90.00
#
_symmetry.space_group_name_H-M   'P 1'
#
loop_
_entity.id
_entity.type
_entity.pdbx_description
1 polymer ?
#
loop_
_entity_poly.entity_id
_entity_poly.type
_entity_poly.pdbx_seq_one_letter_code
_entity_poly.pdbx_strand_id
1 'polypeptide(L)'
;MKLPHPLIVLASALLLTALPAHAQQLSGVGHDAETAQLHPKEDPLAPVYVVTATESFERGVKALASKKTVQRNSLGQSLVVASMPAWRLDELSHYMHETEGRCGGYFAFDSQAEAVAFIHNDQGARGTSTTFSDYPINQRRVVNALMPQVQETNIRGTISALSAYQNRYYASAHGQNAAVWIRNMWQGLAAGRSDVTAELFTACSNCSTQPSVILTIRGAELPNEIVVLGGHLDSIRSGASGDPNMLAPGADDDASGIATLTEILRIAMANGYRPKRTIKFMGYAAEEVGLRGSRAIAQSFRTQGQNVVGVLQLDMTNWKSPGSTAALNLISDFANAPLKQFIRDLFTTYMAPRGFTMTESACGYACSDHASWTALGYPAVMYDEGPIFPSLHTPNDRLDQMGGTADHSVPLAQLGVAFMVELGKTRNAKPTPPIEPRPNPGNPRPGH
;
A
#
# COMPACT_ATOMS: atom_id res chain seq x y z
N MET A 1 -59.59 -33.75 48.89
CA MET A 1 -59.23 -32.42 48.35
C MET A 1 -57.73 -32.32 48.46
N LYS A 2 -57.02 -32.56 47.37
CA LYS A 2 -55.57 -32.44 47.27
C LYS A 2 -55.28 -31.40 46.22
N LEU A 3 -54.55 -30.34 46.59
CA LEU A 3 -54.07 -29.28 45.73
C LEU A 3 -52.83 -29.79 44.96
N PRO A 4 -52.65 -29.45 43.69
CA PRO A 4 -51.46 -29.83 42.94
C PRO A 4 -50.32 -28.82 43.13
N HIS A 5 -49.08 -29.34 43.21
CA HIS A 5 -47.84 -28.57 43.24
C HIS A 5 -47.52 -27.98 41.82
N PRO A 6 -46.94 -26.81 41.74
CA PRO A 6 -46.45 -26.29 40.47
C PRO A 6 -45.04 -26.84 40.16
N LEU A 7 -44.83 -27.31 38.91
CA LEU A 7 -43.55 -27.64 38.34
C LEU A 7 -42.74 -26.32 38.10
N ILE A 8 -41.58 -26.26 38.71
CA ILE A 8 -40.57 -25.22 38.38
C ILE A 8 -39.79 -25.72 37.18
N VAL A 9 -39.97 -25.05 36.04
CA VAL A 9 -39.12 -25.20 34.85
C VAL A 9 -37.93 -24.26 35.01
N LEU A 10 -36.74 -24.84 35.24
CA LEU A 10 -35.49 -24.09 35.16
C LEU A 10 -35.17 -23.84 33.68
N ALA A 11 -35.34 -22.59 33.25
CA ALA A 11 -34.80 -22.12 31.99
C ALA A 11 -33.33 -21.71 32.20
N SER A 12 -32.42 -22.51 31.66
CA SER A 12 -30.98 -22.15 31.59
C SER A 12 -30.81 -21.06 30.56
N ALA A 13 -30.66 -19.82 30.97
CA ALA A 13 -30.26 -18.73 30.11
C ALA A 13 -28.77 -18.83 29.84
N LEU A 14 -28.38 -19.20 28.61
CA LEU A 14 -27.04 -18.99 28.11
C LEU A 14 -26.83 -17.47 27.95
N LEU A 15 -26.05 -16.88 28.84
CA LEU A 15 -25.48 -15.54 28.62
C LEU A 15 -24.41 -15.66 27.52
N LEU A 16 -24.78 -15.33 26.29
CA LEU A 16 -23.79 -14.87 25.30
C LEU A 16 -23.27 -13.50 25.76
N THR A 17 -22.10 -13.49 26.36
CA THR A 17 -21.35 -12.24 26.54
C THR A 17 -20.86 -11.77 25.19
N ALA A 18 -21.60 -10.88 24.55
CA ALA A 18 -21.10 -10.07 23.46
C ALA A 18 -19.98 -9.20 24.04
N LEU A 19 -18.75 -9.45 23.60
CA LEU A 19 -17.63 -8.53 23.81
C LEU A 19 -18.01 -7.20 23.15
N PRO A 20 -17.97 -6.07 23.85
CA PRO A 20 -18.21 -4.78 23.22
C PRO A 20 -17.09 -4.54 22.22
N ALA A 21 -17.44 -4.26 20.96
CA ALA A 21 -16.55 -3.66 20.00
C ALA A 21 -16.09 -2.33 20.62
N HIS A 22 -14.87 -2.28 21.12
CA HIS A 22 -14.23 -1.05 21.55
C HIS A 22 -13.90 -0.25 20.29
N ALA A 23 -14.88 0.54 19.83
CA ALA A 23 -14.58 1.75 19.13
C ALA A 23 -13.90 2.66 20.17
N GLN A 24 -12.59 2.54 20.35
CA GLN A 24 -11.81 3.51 21.08
C GLN A 24 -11.91 4.83 20.30
N GLN A 25 -12.73 5.75 20.80
CA GLN A 25 -12.57 7.16 20.53
C GLN A 25 -11.12 7.51 20.89
N LEU A 26 -10.27 7.70 19.88
CA LEU A 26 -8.91 8.23 20.04
C LEU A 26 -9.00 9.75 20.32
N SER A 27 -9.51 10.10 21.49
CA SER A 27 -9.30 11.42 22.08
C SER A 27 -7.94 11.41 22.76
N GLY A 28 -6.97 12.10 22.18
CA GLY A 28 -5.69 12.41 22.81
C GLY A 28 -4.62 11.32 22.71
N VAL A 29 -4.14 11.04 21.51
CA VAL A 29 -2.79 10.46 21.36
C VAL A 29 -1.82 11.61 21.61
N GLY A 30 -1.12 11.56 22.75
CA GLY A 30 -0.01 12.46 23.02
C GLY A 30 0.99 12.37 21.86
N HIS A 31 1.57 13.50 21.48
CA HIS A 31 2.65 13.56 20.52
C HIS A 31 3.75 12.59 20.98
N ASP A 32 3.95 11.48 20.26
CA ASP A 32 5.12 10.64 20.48
C ASP A 32 6.35 11.52 20.25
N ALA A 33 7.28 11.53 21.21
CA ALA A 33 8.52 12.30 21.11
C ALA A 33 9.33 11.96 19.84
N GLU A 34 9.10 10.78 19.25
CA GLU A 34 9.69 10.29 18.02
C GLU A 34 9.25 11.08 16.77
N THR A 35 8.03 11.64 16.76
CA THR A 35 7.50 12.42 15.64
C THR A 35 7.79 13.92 15.75
N ALA A 36 8.17 14.41 16.94
CA ALA A 36 8.43 15.83 17.19
C ALA A 36 9.67 16.40 16.46
N GLN A 37 10.51 15.56 15.86
CA GLN A 37 11.73 15.96 15.13
C GLN A 37 11.54 15.93 13.61
N LEU A 38 10.34 15.69 13.10
CA LEU A 38 10.07 15.68 11.67
C LEU A 38 10.07 17.11 11.13
N HIS A 39 10.82 17.29 10.09
CA HIS A 39 11.23 18.47 9.32
C HIS A 39 10.40 19.76 9.45
N PRO A 40 11.05 20.95 9.34
CA PRO A 40 10.36 22.22 9.41
C PRO A 40 9.31 22.35 8.30
N LYS A 41 8.26 23.13 8.60
CA LYS A 41 7.19 23.48 7.66
C LYS A 41 7.83 23.98 6.35
N GLU A 42 7.48 23.37 5.22
CA GLU A 42 7.95 23.84 3.91
C GLU A 42 7.57 25.32 3.68
N ASP A 43 8.49 26.09 3.15
CA ASP A 43 8.19 27.43 2.65
C ASP A 43 7.37 27.30 1.37
N PRO A 44 6.11 27.75 1.31
CA PRO A 44 5.27 27.62 0.14
C PRO A 44 5.82 28.36 -1.09
N LEU A 45 6.72 29.33 -0.89
CA LEU A 45 7.39 30.07 -1.97
C LEU A 45 8.72 29.45 -2.40
N ALA A 46 9.21 28.44 -1.67
CA ALA A 46 10.45 27.76 -2.05
C ALA A 46 10.32 27.15 -3.46
N PRO A 47 11.38 27.20 -4.27
CA PRO A 47 11.36 26.55 -5.57
C PRO A 47 11.39 25.02 -5.40
N VAL A 48 10.44 24.34 -6.03
CA VAL A 48 10.44 22.89 -6.22
C VAL A 48 10.77 22.58 -7.68
N TYR A 49 11.56 21.54 -7.89
CA TYR A 49 11.96 21.08 -9.21
C TYR A 49 11.25 19.77 -9.53
N VAL A 50 10.46 19.78 -10.60
CA VAL A 50 9.68 18.61 -11.01
C VAL A 50 10.28 17.96 -12.25
N VAL A 51 10.24 16.64 -12.31
CA VAL A 51 10.59 15.83 -13.46
C VAL A 51 9.32 15.21 -14.00
N THR A 52 8.97 15.55 -15.24
CA THR A 52 7.76 15.01 -15.90
C THR A 52 8.04 14.70 -17.37
N ALA A 53 7.14 13.97 -18.02
CA ALA A 53 7.25 13.68 -19.45
C ALA A 53 7.20 14.97 -20.28
N THR A 54 7.99 15.04 -21.37
CA THR A 54 8.01 16.21 -22.26
C THR A 54 6.63 16.47 -22.86
N GLU A 55 5.88 15.44 -23.18
CA GLU A 55 4.53 15.53 -23.74
C GLU A 55 3.59 16.24 -22.76
N SER A 56 3.57 15.82 -21.49
CA SER A 56 2.74 16.44 -20.43
C SER A 56 3.18 17.88 -20.17
N PHE A 57 4.51 18.15 -20.20
CA PHE A 57 5.01 19.51 -20.06
C PHE A 57 4.48 20.42 -21.16
N GLU A 58 4.63 20.02 -22.43
CA GLU A 58 4.21 20.85 -23.58
C GLU A 58 2.68 20.97 -23.68
N ARG A 59 1.92 19.95 -23.24
CA ARG A 59 0.45 19.98 -23.25
C ARG A 59 -0.11 21.01 -22.28
N GLY A 60 0.43 21.14 -21.06
CA GLY A 60 -0.13 22.08 -20.08
C GLY A 60 0.77 22.45 -18.91
N VAL A 61 1.67 21.59 -18.44
CA VAL A 61 2.52 21.88 -17.26
C VAL A 61 3.35 23.14 -17.43
N LYS A 62 3.70 23.53 -18.65
CA LYS A 62 4.41 24.80 -18.96
C LYS A 62 3.67 26.06 -18.52
N ALA A 63 2.36 25.99 -18.25
CA ALA A 63 1.60 27.12 -17.69
C ALA A 63 1.85 27.26 -16.17
N LEU A 64 2.26 26.18 -15.51
CA LEU A 64 2.51 26.12 -14.08
C LEU A 64 3.98 26.26 -13.71
N ALA A 65 4.88 25.78 -14.57
CA ALA A 65 6.30 25.64 -14.28
C ALA A 65 7.21 26.18 -15.37
N SER A 66 8.37 26.69 -14.97
CA SER A 66 9.40 27.17 -15.86
C SER A 66 10.37 26.05 -16.25
N LYS A 67 10.47 25.76 -17.56
CA LYS A 67 11.43 24.76 -18.08
C LYS A 67 12.87 25.12 -17.71
N LYS A 68 13.62 24.16 -17.19
CA LYS A 68 15.06 24.29 -16.90
C LYS A 68 15.89 23.51 -17.89
N THR A 69 15.61 22.24 -18.10
CA THR A 69 16.35 21.40 -19.04
C THR A 69 15.50 20.24 -19.53
N VAL A 70 15.93 19.64 -20.64
CA VAL A 70 15.36 18.39 -21.16
C VAL A 70 16.45 17.33 -21.12
N GLN A 71 16.09 16.15 -20.61
CA GLN A 71 16.99 15.02 -20.46
C GLN A 71 16.33 13.75 -21.00
N ARG A 72 17.12 12.70 -21.20
CA ARG A 72 16.59 11.37 -21.50
C ARG A 72 16.92 10.42 -20.35
N ASN A 73 15.93 9.63 -19.93
CA ASN A 73 16.16 8.56 -18.96
C ASN A 73 16.74 7.29 -19.62
N SER A 74 17.01 6.26 -18.82
CA SER A 74 17.57 5.00 -19.31
C SER A 74 16.69 4.25 -20.31
N LEU A 75 15.38 4.55 -20.34
CA LEU A 75 14.41 4.00 -21.30
C LEU A 75 14.33 4.85 -22.59
N GLY A 76 15.14 5.89 -22.72
CA GLY A 76 15.16 6.77 -23.88
C GLY A 76 14.01 7.80 -23.91
N GLN A 77 13.21 7.89 -22.84
CA GLN A 77 12.10 8.84 -22.76
C GLN A 77 12.62 10.26 -22.57
N SER A 78 11.98 11.21 -23.24
CA SER A 78 12.28 12.63 -23.10
C SER A 78 11.56 13.20 -21.87
N LEU A 79 12.34 13.69 -20.91
CA LEU A 79 11.85 14.24 -19.64
C LEU A 79 12.24 15.72 -19.52
N VAL A 80 11.37 16.52 -18.93
CA VAL A 80 11.61 17.92 -18.61
C VAL A 80 11.87 18.04 -17.11
N VAL A 81 12.97 18.73 -16.76
CA VAL A 81 13.14 19.31 -15.43
C VAL A 81 12.58 20.73 -15.49
N ALA A 82 11.60 21.03 -14.66
CA ALA A 82 10.98 22.36 -14.55
C ALA A 82 10.93 22.81 -13.10
N SER A 83 10.81 24.11 -12.83
CA SER A 83 10.66 24.63 -11.48
C SER A 83 9.38 25.43 -11.31
N MET A 84 8.81 25.34 -10.11
CA MET A 84 7.65 26.12 -9.68
C MET A 84 7.74 26.40 -8.17
N PRO A 85 6.99 27.36 -7.60
CA PRO A 85 6.84 27.49 -6.16
C PRO A 85 6.15 26.25 -5.57
N ALA A 86 6.51 25.86 -4.36
CA ALA A 86 5.98 24.65 -3.70
C ALA A 86 4.44 24.63 -3.59
N TRP A 87 3.82 25.79 -3.37
CA TRP A 87 2.37 25.92 -3.27
C TRP A 87 1.60 25.55 -4.56
N ARG A 88 2.29 25.46 -5.71
CA ARG A 88 1.67 25.06 -6.98
C ARG A 88 1.71 23.56 -7.24
N LEU A 89 2.25 22.77 -6.32
CA LEU A 89 2.30 21.31 -6.54
C LEU A 89 0.91 20.69 -6.60
N ASP A 90 -0.03 21.16 -5.79
CA ASP A 90 -1.42 20.73 -5.85
C ASP A 90 -2.12 21.15 -7.15
N GLU A 91 -1.77 22.30 -7.75
CA GLU A 91 -2.24 22.68 -9.09
C GLU A 91 -1.70 21.72 -10.15
N LEU A 92 -0.45 21.26 -9.98
CA LEU A 92 0.15 20.28 -10.89
C LEU A 92 -0.53 18.92 -10.75
N SER A 93 -0.75 18.45 -9.53
CA SER A 93 -1.48 17.19 -9.27
C SER A 93 -2.91 17.26 -9.83
N HIS A 94 -3.60 18.39 -9.64
CA HIS A 94 -4.91 18.62 -10.24
C HIS A 94 -4.87 18.57 -11.79
N TYR A 95 -3.86 19.20 -12.41
CA TYR A 95 -3.68 19.14 -13.86
C TYR A 95 -3.44 17.69 -14.34
N MET A 96 -2.59 16.93 -13.64
CA MET A 96 -2.33 15.53 -13.99
C MET A 96 -3.59 14.69 -13.89
N HIS A 97 -4.40 14.92 -12.87
CA HIS A 97 -5.65 14.21 -12.68
C HIS A 97 -6.69 14.56 -13.76
N GLU A 98 -7.05 15.84 -13.90
CA GLU A 98 -8.15 16.29 -14.77
C GLU A 98 -7.82 16.22 -16.27
N THR A 99 -6.55 16.45 -16.62
CA THR A 99 -6.14 16.58 -18.02
C THR A 99 -5.40 15.35 -18.54
N GLU A 100 -4.55 14.76 -17.70
CA GLU A 100 -3.74 13.63 -18.09
C GLU A 100 -4.37 12.29 -17.69
N GLY A 101 -5.41 12.31 -16.83
CA GLY A 101 -6.14 11.12 -16.38
C GLY A 101 -5.28 10.18 -15.51
N ARG A 102 -4.47 10.74 -14.59
CA ARG A 102 -3.60 9.97 -13.69
C ARG A 102 -3.35 10.72 -12.38
N CYS A 103 -3.07 10.01 -11.28
CA CYS A 103 -2.80 10.61 -9.98
C CYS A 103 -1.42 11.29 -9.95
N GLY A 104 -0.32 10.56 -10.09
CA GLY A 104 1.02 11.12 -10.12
C GLY A 104 1.36 11.86 -11.42
N GLY A 105 2.42 11.44 -12.09
CA GLY A 105 2.84 11.99 -13.38
C GLY A 105 4.12 12.84 -13.30
N TYR A 106 4.69 12.96 -12.12
CA TYR A 106 5.94 13.68 -11.90
C TYR A 106 6.66 13.23 -10.64
N PHE A 107 7.97 13.50 -10.58
CA PHE A 107 8.76 13.44 -9.35
C PHE A 107 9.09 14.87 -8.90
N ALA A 108 9.15 15.12 -7.59
CA ALA A 108 9.50 16.42 -7.03
C ALA A 108 10.79 16.37 -6.21
N PHE A 109 11.61 17.43 -6.35
CA PHE A 109 12.95 17.57 -5.77
C PHE A 109 13.17 18.97 -5.20
N ASP A 110 14.05 19.08 -4.22
CA ASP A 110 14.38 20.36 -3.57
C ASP A 110 15.39 21.18 -4.39
N SER A 111 16.09 20.53 -5.34
CA SER A 111 17.06 21.21 -6.20
C SER A 111 17.05 20.69 -7.64
N GLN A 112 17.44 21.58 -8.58
CA GLN A 112 17.64 21.19 -9.98
C GLN A 112 18.73 20.13 -10.14
N ALA A 113 19.78 20.18 -9.31
CA ALA A 113 20.86 19.23 -9.35
C ALA A 113 20.38 17.81 -9.00
N GLU A 114 19.55 17.67 -7.97
CA GLU A 114 18.94 16.38 -7.60
C GLU A 114 18.02 15.86 -8.71
N ALA A 115 17.17 16.71 -9.29
CA ALA A 115 16.26 16.33 -10.38
C ALA A 115 17.04 15.84 -11.61
N VAL A 116 18.13 16.53 -11.98
CA VAL A 116 19.00 16.11 -13.09
C VAL A 116 19.74 14.83 -12.76
N ALA A 117 20.30 14.73 -11.54
CA ALA A 117 21.00 13.53 -11.08
C ALA A 117 20.08 12.30 -11.04
N PHE A 118 18.81 12.48 -10.65
CA PHE A 118 17.82 11.41 -10.67
C PHE A 118 17.64 10.84 -12.08
N ILE A 119 17.51 11.69 -13.10
CA ILE A 119 17.35 11.24 -14.49
C ILE A 119 18.62 10.55 -15.00
N HIS A 120 19.80 11.11 -14.70
CA HIS A 120 21.09 10.54 -15.13
C HIS A 120 21.38 9.19 -14.46
N ASN A 121 20.94 9.01 -13.21
CA ASN A 121 21.12 7.79 -12.44
C ASN A 121 19.96 6.80 -12.62
N ASP A 122 19.00 7.11 -13.49
CA ASP A 122 17.86 6.25 -13.77
C ASP A 122 18.30 4.87 -14.25
N GLN A 123 17.76 3.84 -13.64
CA GLN A 123 18.02 2.42 -13.92
C GLN A 123 16.76 1.70 -14.45
N GLY A 124 15.78 2.45 -14.93
CA GLY A 124 14.48 1.93 -15.36
C GLY A 124 14.61 0.82 -16.39
N ALA A 125 15.52 0.94 -17.37
CA ALA A 125 15.78 -0.12 -18.35
C ALA A 125 16.21 -1.43 -17.69
N ARG A 126 17.03 -1.38 -16.62
CA ARG A 126 17.40 -2.56 -15.83
C ARG A 126 16.21 -3.10 -15.04
N GLY A 127 15.48 -2.21 -14.37
CA GLY A 127 14.30 -2.57 -13.58
C GLY A 127 13.21 -3.23 -14.42
N THR A 128 13.08 -2.87 -15.69
CA THR A 128 12.10 -3.45 -16.61
C THR A 128 12.55 -4.76 -17.24
N SER A 129 13.84 -5.11 -17.20
CA SER A 129 14.42 -6.28 -17.86
C SER A 129 14.78 -7.45 -16.92
N THR A 130 14.63 -7.29 -15.60
CA THR A 130 14.90 -8.36 -14.63
C THR A 130 14.04 -9.60 -14.94
N THR A 131 14.64 -10.78 -15.04
CA THR A 131 13.93 -12.03 -15.31
C THR A 131 13.24 -12.56 -14.05
N PHE A 132 12.03 -13.11 -14.23
CA PHE A 132 11.24 -13.76 -13.18
C PHE A 132 11.11 -15.27 -13.37
N SER A 133 11.95 -15.87 -14.25
CA SER A 133 11.92 -17.30 -14.56
C SER A 133 12.13 -18.23 -13.36
N ASP A 134 12.78 -17.70 -12.30
CA ASP A 134 13.17 -18.50 -11.13
C ASP A 134 12.11 -18.51 -10.02
N TYR A 135 10.95 -17.92 -10.26
CA TYR A 135 9.85 -17.83 -9.27
C TYR A 135 8.61 -18.63 -9.73
N PRO A 136 8.66 -19.98 -9.71
CA PRO A 136 7.52 -20.79 -10.14
C PRO A 136 6.32 -20.63 -9.20
N ILE A 137 5.11 -20.67 -9.76
CA ILE A 137 3.86 -20.70 -8.99
C ILE A 137 3.68 -22.13 -8.43
N ASN A 138 3.99 -22.32 -7.15
CA ASN A 138 4.02 -23.62 -6.51
C ASN A 138 3.51 -23.65 -5.04
N GLN A 139 2.90 -22.56 -4.58
CA GLN A 139 2.33 -22.46 -3.22
C GLN A 139 0.80 -22.60 -3.22
N ARG A 140 0.19 -23.26 -4.20
CA ARG A 140 -1.26 -23.37 -4.41
C ARG A 140 -2.02 -23.76 -3.14
N ARG A 141 -1.47 -24.70 -2.34
CA ARG A 141 -2.10 -25.12 -1.09
C ARG A 141 -2.25 -23.96 -0.11
N VAL A 142 -1.22 -23.15 0.05
CA VAL A 142 -1.21 -22.01 0.98
C VAL A 142 -2.08 -20.89 0.46
N VAL A 143 -1.94 -20.51 -0.82
CA VAL A 143 -2.75 -19.47 -1.44
C VAL A 143 -4.24 -19.82 -1.34
N ASN A 144 -4.64 -21.04 -1.71
CA ASN A 144 -6.04 -21.46 -1.65
C ASN A 144 -6.61 -21.54 -0.22
N ALA A 145 -5.76 -21.67 0.80
CA ALA A 145 -6.18 -21.62 2.21
C ALA A 145 -6.33 -20.17 2.73
N LEU A 146 -5.48 -19.25 2.27
CA LEU A 146 -5.43 -17.87 2.78
C LEU A 146 -6.35 -16.91 2.00
N MET A 147 -6.33 -16.97 0.68
CA MET A 147 -7.03 -16.04 -0.19
C MET A 147 -8.55 -15.93 0.07
N PRO A 148 -9.30 -17.01 0.39
CA PRO A 148 -10.72 -16.92 0.73
C PRO A 148 -11.01 -16.23 2.06
N GLN A 149 -9.99 -15.95 2.88
CA GLN A 149 -10.13 -15.29 4.18
C GLN A 149 -10.15 -13.76 4.08
N VAL A 150 -10.03 -13.19 2.88
CA VAL A 150 -10.22 -11.75 2.64
C VAL A 150 -11.66 -11.38 2.99
N GLN A 151 -11.81 -10.37 3.84
CA GLN A 151 -13.10 -9.90 4.33
C GLN A 151 -13.30 -8.42 3.99
N GLU A 152 -14.34 -8.14 3.21
CA GLU A 152 -14.76 -6.79 2.85
C GLU A 152 -14.89 -5.88 4.09
N THR A 153 -15.50 -6.39 5.15
CA THR A 153 -15.76 -5.61 6.37
C THR A 153 -14.50 -5.08 7.05
N ASN A 154 -13.38 -5.79 6.95
CA ASN A 154 -12.10 -5.31 7.47
C ASN A 154 -11.51 -4.20 6.58
N ILE A 155 -11.56 -4.38 5.27
CA ILE A 155 -11.12 -3.37 4.30
C ILE A 155 -11.95 -2.11 4.48
N ARG A 156 -13.28 -2.24 4.46
CA ARG A 156 -14.23 -1.14 4.69
C ARG A 156 -13.98 -0.41 6.02
N GLY A 157 -13.74 -1.15 7.08
CA GLY A 157 -13.43 -0.58 8.40
C GLY A 157 -12.16 0.27 8.39
N THR A 158 -11.11 -0.17 7.68
CA THR A 158 -9.85 0.57 7.55
C THR A 158 -10.02 1.80 6.66
N ILE A 159 -10.71 1.70 5.51
CA ILE A 159 -11.06 2.86 4.67
C ILE A 159 -11.83 3.89 5.50
N SER A 160 -12.87 3.46 6.23
CA SER A 160 -13.69 4.35 7.06
C SER A 160 -12.86 5.07 8.14
N ALA A 161 -11.90 4.37 8.76
CA ALA A 161 -11.05 4.96 9.79
C ALA A 161 -10.08 6.01 9.22
N LEU A 162 -9.48 5.73 8.05
CA LEU A 162 -8.54 6.63 7.40
C LEU A 162 -9.25 7.84 6.78
N SER A 163 -10.39 7.65 6.13
CA SER A 163 -11.18 8.73 5.55
C SER A 163 -11.94 9.58 6.59
N ALA A 164 -11.96 9.17 7.86
CA ALA A 164 -12.47 9.99 8.97
C ALA A 164 -11.51 11.10 9.42
N TYR A 165 -10.22 11.03 9.05
CA TYR A 165 -9.33 12.18 9.21
C TYR A 165 -9.83 13.31 8.29
N GLN A 166 -9.69 14.56 8.75
CA GLN A 166 -10.01 15.73 7.91
C GLN A 166 -9.25 15.70 6.58
N ASN A 167 -8.01 15.27 6.63
CA ASN A 167 -7.16 14.90 5.49
C ASN A 167 -6.02 14.00 5.99
N ARG A 168 -5.22 13.49 5.06
CA ARG A 168 -3.94 12.84 5.34
C ARG A 168 -2.78 13.55 4.64
N TYR A 169 -2.95 14.86 4.42
CA TYR A 169 -1.99 15.68 3.70
C TYR A 169 -0.61 15.65 4.35
N TYR A 170 0.44 15.50 3.55
CA TYR A 170 1.81 15.27 4.01
C TYR A 170 2.37 16.36 4.93
N ALA A 171 1.89 17.60 4.81
CA ALA A 171 2.31 18.76 5.61
C ALA A 171 1.31 19.12 6.72
N SER A 172 0.38 18.23 7.04
CA SER A 172 -0.62 18.43 8.10
C SER A 172 -0.36 17.56 9.33
N ALA A 173 -0.84 18.01 10.49
CA ALA A 173 -0.86 17.18 11.69
C ALA A 173 -1.75 15.93 11.52
N HIS A 174 -2.79 16.02 10.70
CA HIS A 174 -3.66 14.87 10.39
C HIS A 174 -2.90 13.80 9.60
N GLY A 175 -2.09 14.20 8.60
CA GLY A 175 -1.27 13.28 7.83
C GLY A 175 -0.21 12.57 8.68
N GLN A 176 0.46 13.31 9.57
CA GLN A 176 1.39 12.74 10.55
C GLN A 176 0.69 11.73 11.47
N ASN A 177 -0.45 12.09 12.03
CA ASN A 177 -1.21 11.22 12.94
C ASN A 177 -1.74 9.96 12.23
N ALA A 178 -2.14 10.07 10.96
CA ALA A 178 -2.56 8.92 10.16
C ALA A 178 -1.41 7.92 9.97
N ALA A 179 -0.19 8.39 9.69
CA ALA A 179 0.99 7.52 9.57
C ALA A 179 1.28 6.78 10.89
N VAL A 180 1.24 7.48 12.03
CA VAL A 180 1.40 6.88 13.37
C VAL A 180 0.30 5.85 13.64
N TRP A 181 -0.96 6.16 13.28
CA TRP A 181 -2.09 5.25 13.45
C TRP A 181 -1.89 3.96 12.62
N ILE A 182 -1.48 4.09 11.36
CA ILE A 182 -1.20 2.92 10.49
C ILE A 182 -0.09 2.06 11.10
N ARG A 183 1.04 2.68 11.52
CA ARG A 183 2.14 1.96 12.17
C ARG A 183 1.65 1.18 13.40
N ASN A 184 0.87 1.82 14.26
CA ASN A 184 0.37 1.20 15.50
C ASN A 184 -0.63 0.07 15.20
N MET A 185 -1.51 0.26 14.23
CA MET A 185 -2.45 -0.77 13.78
C MET A 185 -1.70 -2.00 13.24
N TRP A 186 -0.74 -1.80 12.35
CA TRP A 186 0.06 -2.90 11.79
C TRP A 186 0.89 -3.61 12.86
N GLN A 187 1.49 -2.87 13.79
CA GLN A 187 2.20 -3.46 14.93
C GLN A 187 1.25 -4.27 15.84
N GLY A 188 0.02 -3.80 16.03
CA GLY A 188 -1.02 -4.51 16.78
C GLY A 188 -1.42 -5.83 16.12
N LEU A 189 -1.58 -5.86 14.79
CA LEU A 189 -1.83 -7.11 14.05
C LEU A 189 -0.70 -8.12 14.21
N ALA A 190 0.53 -7.66 14.40
CA ALA A 190 1.72 -8.47 14.57
C ALA A 190 2.03 -8.83 16.04
N ALA A 191 1.12 -8.56 16.97
CA ALA A 191 1.34 -8.83 18.39
C ALA A 191 1.77 -10.28 18.65
N GLY A 192 2.84 -10.45 19.44
CA GLY A 192 3.41 -11.78 19.74
C GLY A 192 4.33 -12.37 18.66
N ARG A 193 4.60 -11.64 17.56
CA ARG A 193 5.50 -12.06 16.47
C ARG A 193 6.86 -11.36 16.61
N SER A 194 7.88 -12.06 17.11
CA SER A 194 9.24 -11.53 17.24
C SER A 194 10.01 -11.38 15.91
N ASP A 195 9.50 -11.95 14.84
CA ASP A 195 10.02 -11.85 13.47
C ASP A 195 9.36 -10.70 12.66
N VAL A 196 8.49 -9.91 13.32
CA VAL A 196 7.78 -8.80 12.68
C VAL A 196 8.04 -7.49 13.44
N THR A 197 8.35 -6.43 12.70
CA THR A 197 8.53 -5.06 13.22
C THR A 197 7.79 -4.08 12.36
N ALA A 198 7.21 -3.03 12.97
CA ALA A 198 6.64 -1.89 12.27
C ALA A 198 7.36 -0.61 12.73
N GLU A 199 7.82 0.19 11.79
CA GLU A 199 8.60 1.40 12.02
C GLU A 199 8.10 2.58 11.19
N LEU A 200 8.43 3.79 11.63
CA LEU A 200 8.27 5.01 10.86
C LEU A 200 9.57 5.30 10.12
N PHE A 201 9.48 5.44 8.79
CA PHE A 201 10.63 5.86 7.98
C PHE A 201 10.61 7.39 7.87
N THR A 202 11.59 8.02 8.51
CA THR A 202 11.71 9.49 8.62
C THR A 202 12.82 10.08 7.74
N ALA A 203 13.57 9.27 7.02
CA ALA A 203 14.68 9.73 6.18
C ALA A 203 14.22 10.22 4.79
N CYS A 204 13.11 10.97 4.75
CA CYS A 204 12.61 11.69 3.60
C CYS A 204 12.71 13.19 3.87
N SER A 205 13.69 13.88 3.26
CA SER A 205 13.97 15.30 3.54
C SER A 205 12.84 16.25 3.16
N ASN A 206 12.01 15.86 2.21
CA ASN A 206 10.93 16.70 1.67
C ASN A 206 9.53 16.09 1.82
N CYS A 207 9.35 15.16 2.78
CA CYS A 207 8.04 14.66 3.17
C CYS A 207 7.37 15.50 4.29
N SER A 208 7.90 16.68 4.58
CA SER A 208 7.43 17.56 5.66
C SER A 208 7.31 16.82 6.99
N THR A 209 6.12 16.78 7.59
CA THR A 209 5.88 16.14 8.90
C THR A 209 5.40 14.70 8.79
N GLN A 210 5.18 14.18 7.59
CA GLN A 210 4.61 12.86 7.40
C GLN A 210 5.70 11.80 7.19
N PRO A 211 5.86 10.81 8.08
CA PRO A 211 6.72 9.67 7.84
C PRO A 211 6.02 8.62 6.98
N SER A 212 6.78 7.86 6.22
CA SER A 212 6.28 6.60 5.66
C SER A 212 6.24 5.51 6.73
N VAL A 213 5.44 4.49 6.51
CA VAL A 213 5.32 3.34 7.43
C VAL A 213 5.90 2.10 6.77
N ILE A 214 6.74 1.36 7.49
CA ILE A 214 7.31 0.09 7.01
C ILE A 214 7.05 -1.00 8.04
N LEU A 215 6.29 -2.05 7.66
CA LEU A 215 6.23 -3.27 8.43
C LEU A 215 7.07 -4.34 7.74
N THR A 216 7.91 -5.01 8.49
CA THR A 216 8.81 -6.07 8.01
C THR A 216 8.46 -7.41 8.66
N ILE A 217 8.16 -8.42 7.83
CA ILE A 217 8.13 -9.83 8.22
C ILE A 217 9.45 -10.45 7.78
N ARG A 218 10.33 -10.73 8.71
CA ARG A 218 11.67 -11.26 8.37
C ARG A 218 11.58 -12.65 7.76
N GLY A 219 12.24 -12.83 6.63
CA GLY A 219 12.35 -14.11 5.95
C GLY A 219 13.14 -15.14 6.76
N ALA A 220 12.62 -16.36 6.83
CA ALA A 220 13.21 -17.42 7.65
C ALA A 220 14.39 -18.14 7.00
N GLU A 221 14.49 -18.13 5.67
CA GLU A 221 15.51 -18.87 4.90
C GLU A 221 16.32 -17.96 3.96
N LEU A 222 15.66 -16.94 3.38
CA LEU A 222 16.25 -16.01 2.42
C LEU A 222 15.99 -14.53 2.88
N PRO A 223 16.48 -14.14 4.07
CA PRO A 223 16.13 -12.84 4.67
C PRO A 223 16.65 -11.64 3.88
N ASN A 224 17.60 -11.82 2.99
CA ASN A 224 18.17 -10.75 2.15
C ASN A 224 17.44 -10.60 0.81
N GLU A 225 16.50 -11.49 0.48
CA GLU A 225 15.59 -11.34 -0.67
C GLU A 225 14.29 -10.71 -0.18
N ILE A 226 13.95 -9.54 -0.72
CA ILE A 226 12.88 -8.70 -0.21
C ILE A 226 11.73 -8.63 -1.22
N VAL A 227 10.52 -8.90 -0.75
CA VAL A 227 9.27 -8.67 -1.46
C VAL A 227 8.59 -7.46 -0.84
N VAL A 228 8.14 -6.52 -1.65
CA VAL A 228 7.47 -5.30 -1.19
C VAL A 228 6.02 -5.28 -1.68
N LEU A 229 5.11 -4.92 -0.79
CA LEU A 229 3.74 -4.53 -1.11
C LEU A 229 3.55 -3.12 -0.55
N GLY A 230 3.11 -2.17 -1.39
CA GLY A 230 3.00 -0.77 -1.04
C GLY A 230 1.72 -0.11 -1.50
N GLY A 231 1.37 1.00 -0.86
CA GLY A 231 0.33 1.97 -1.18
C GLY A 231 0.71 3.30 -0.55
N HIS A 232 0.09 4.40 -0.93
CA HIS A 232 0.41 5.67 -0.27
C HIS A 232 -0.59 6.02 0.83
N LEU A 233 -0.17 6.84 1.76
CA LEU A 233 -0.96 7.13 2.96
C LEU A 233 -1.47 8.57 3.02
N ASP A 234 -0.95 9.46 2.18
CA ASP A 234 -1.41 10.84 2.09
C ASP A 234 -2.68 10.98 1.26
N SER A 235 -3.31 12.12 1.33
CA SER A 235 -4.44 12.53 0.51
C SER A 235 -4.43 14.04 0.32
N ILE A 236 -4.90 14.51 -0.83
CA ILE A 236 -5.01 15.92 -1.15
C ILE A 236 -6.40 16.30 -1.64
N ARG A 237 -6.61 17.62 -1.75
CA ARG A 237 -7.77 18.20 -2.42
C ARG A 237 -7.30 19.17 -3.49
N SER A 238 -7.73 18.96 -4.71
CA SER A 238 -7.49 19.86 -5.84
C SER A 238 -7.93 21.30 -5.53
N GLY A 239 -7.06 22.26 -5.86
CA GLY A 239 -7.33 23.69 -5.68
C GLY A 239 -7.27 24.18 -4.24
N ALA A 240 -6.76 23.39 -3.31
CA ALA A 240 -6.60 23.80 -1.92
C ALA A 240 -5.29 24.56 -1.64
N SER A 241 -4.39 24.66 -2.63
CA SER A 241 -3.12 25.42 -2.57
C SER A 241 -2.26 25.11 -1.33
N GLY A 242 -2.18 23.82 -0.97
CA GLY A 242 -1.40 23.34 0.18
C GLY A 242 -2.00 23.67 1.54
N ASP A 243 -3.31 23.98 1.64
CA ASP A 243 -3.96 24.24 2.93
C ASP A 243 -3.94 22.97 3.82
N PRO A 244 -3.20 22.98 4.95
CA PRO A 244 -3.13 21.81 5.83
C PRO A 244 -4.46 21.47 6.52
N ASN A 245 -5.46 22.36 6.43
CA ASN A 245 -6.80 22.17 6.98
C ASN A 245 -7.85 21.82 5.90
N MET A 246 -7.42 21.56 4.68
CA MET A 246 -8.35 21.13 3.62
C MET A 246 -9.15 19.91 4.04
N LEU A 247 -10.36 19.75 3.51
CA LEU A 247 -11.13 18.51 3.62
C LEU A 247 -10.77 17.60 2.44
N ALA A 248 -10.01 16.55 2.72
CA ALA A 248 -9.56 15.55 1.74
C ALA A 248 -9.68 14.14 2.35
N PRO A 249 -10.86 13.52 2.33
CA PRO A 249 -11.08 12.21 2.95
C PRO A 249 -10.23 11.12 2.29
N GLY A 250 -10.04 11.16 0.95
CA GLY A 250 -9.21 10.21 0.22
C GLY A 250 -9.60 8.76 0.51
N ALA A 251 -10.89 8.43 0.39
CA ALA A 251 -11.38 7.10 0.74
C ALA A 251 -10.93 6.07 -0.29
N ASP A 252 -10.91 6.44 -1.56
CA ASP A 252 -10.35 5.64 -2.63
C ASP A 252 -8.86 5.90 -2.77
N ASP A 253 -8.46 7.15 -2.80
CA ASP A 253 -7.08 7.60 -2.98
C ASP A 253 -6.43 8.10 -1.67
N ASP A 254 -5.57 7.33 -0.98
CA ASP A 254 -5.37 5.90 -1.17
C ASP A 254 -5.62 5.16 0.17
N ALA A 255 -6.73 5.55 0.87
CA ALA A 255 -7.14 4.75 2.01
C ALA A 255 -7.52 3.33 1.58
N SER A 256 -7.99 3.15 0.32
CA SER A 256 -8.38 1.85 -0.20
C SER A 256 -7.17 0.93 -0.40
N GLY A 257 -6.05 1.41 -0.93
CA GLY A 257 -4.82 0.64 -1.06
C GLY A 257 -4.21 0.28 0.29
N ILE A 258 -4.11 1.23 1.21
CA ILE A 258 -3.67 0.95 2.60
C ILE A 258 -4.58 -0.08 3.28
N ALA A 259 -5.90 -0.01 3.08
CA ALA A 259 -6.84 -0.97 3.64
C ALA A 259 -6.67 -2.37 3.02
N THR A 260 -6.45 -2.43 1.72
CA THR A 260 -6.17 -3.67 0.99
C THR A 260 -4.86 -4.31 1.49
N LEU A 261 -3.80 -3.53 1.66
CA LEU A 261 -2.53 -3.98 2.26
C LEU A 261 -2.73 -4.49 3.69
N THR A 262 -3.51 -3.77 4.49
CA THR A 262 -3.81 -4.13 5.88
C THR A 262 -4.53 -5.47 5.97
N GLU A 263 -5.47 -5.74 5.07
CA GLU A 263 -6.17 -7.03 5.04
C GLU A 263 -5.25 -8.19 4.63
N ILE A 264 -4.36 -7.98 3.65
CA ILE A 264 -3.34 -8.97 3.27
C ILE A 264 -2.44 -9.27 4.48
N LEU A 265 -1.99 -8.24 5.20
CA LEU A 265 -1.19 -8.36 6.41
C LEU A 265 -1.96 -9.11 7.52
N ARG A 266 -3.22 -8.73 7.77
CA ARG A 266 -4.07 -9.39 8.77
C ARG A 266 -4.16 -10.89 8.51
N ILE A 267 -4.38 -11.30 7.27
CA ILE A 267 -4.45 -12.72 6.89
C ILE A 267 -3.11 -13.41 7.17
N ALA A 268 -1.99 -12.78 6.82
CA ALA A 268 -0.67 -13.33 7.10
C ALA A 268 -0.43 -13.52 8.60
N MET A 269 -0.81 -12.55 9.43
CA MET A 269 -0.64 -12.61 10.88
C MET A 269 -1.58 -13.63 11.52
N ALA A 270 -2.87 -13.61 11.19
CA ALA A 270 -3.89 -14.50 11.75
C ALA A 270 -3.60 -15.99 11.48
N ASN A 271 -2.93 -16.29 10.37
CA ASN A 271 -2.56 -17.65 9.99
C ASN A 271 -1.12 -18.03 10.38
N GLY A 272 -0.42 -17.16 11.11
CA GLY A 272 0.96 -17.42 11.50
C GLY A 272 1.90 -17.61 10.30
N TYR A 273 1.61 -16.96 9.15
CA TYR A 273 2.39 -17.10 7.93
C TYR A 273 3.85 -16.71 8.16
N ARG A 274 4.77 -17.61 7.78
CA ARG A 274 6.20 -17.42 7.89
C ARG A 274 6.83 -17.57 6.52
N PRO A 275 7.23 -16.47 5.89
CA PRO A 275 7.82 -16.48 4.56
C PRO A 275 9.26 -17.00 4.57
N LYS A 276 9.74 -17.50 3.44
CA LYS A 276 11.17 -17.75 3.22
C LYS A 276 11.92 -16.45 3.00
N ARG A 277 11.36 -15.55 2.20
CA ARG A 277 11.89 -14.22 1.90
C ARG A 277 11.33 -13.18 2.86
N THR A 278 12.06 -12.12 3.09
CA THR A 278 11.54 -10.97 3.83
C THR A 278 10.41 -10.31 3.04
N ILE A 279 9.30 -10.02 3.72
CA ILE A 279 8.19 -9.26 3.15
C ILE A 279 8.10 -7.92 3.86
N LYS A 280 7.95 -6.86 3.09
CA LYS A 280 7.72 -5.52 3.63
C LYS A 280 6.41 -4.97 3.11
N PHE A 281 5.57 -4.52 4.05
CA PHE A 281 4.39 -3.71 3.76
C PHE A 281 4.78 -2.26 3.96
N MET A 282 4.44 -1.40 3.01
CA MET A 282 4.85 0.00 3.03
C MET A 282 3.65 0.92 2.78
N GLY A 283 3.49 1.93 3.67
CA GLY A 283 2.63 3.08 3.43
C GLY A 283 3.52 4.27 3.10
N TYR A 284 3.49 4.74 1.85
CA TYR A 284 4.36 5.81 1.40
C TYR A 284 3.79 7.18 1.75
N ALA A 285 4.64 8.09 2.20
CA ALA A 285 4.29 9.47 2.49
C ALA A 285 4.45 10.35 1.25
N ALA A 286 3.64 11.43 1.15
CA ALA A 286 3.82 12.48 0.17
C ALA A 286 3.92 11.98 -1.29
N GLU A 287 3.08 11.02 -1.66
CA GLU A 287 2.93 10.54 -3.04
C GLU A 287 2.38 11.64 -3.91
N GLU A 288 1.29 12.25 -3.48
CA GLU A 288 0.46 13.25 -4.15
C GLU A 288 1.21 14.53 -4.56
N VAL A 289 2.36 14.74 -3.98
CA VAL A 289 3.24 15.88 -4.25
C VAL A 289 4.58 15.45 -4.85
N GLY A 290 4.58 14.35 -5.60
CA GLY A 290 5.69 13.92 -6.45
C GLY A 290 6.49 12.74 -5.92
N LEU A 291 5.82 11.68 -5.47
CA LEU A 291 6.37 10.36 -5.13
C LEU A 291 7.54 10.41 -4.12
N ARG A 292 7.46 11.32 -3.15
CA ARG A 292 8.61 11.68 -2.30
C ARG A 292 9.03 10.55 -1.38
N GLY A 293 8.07 9.94 -0.67
CA GLY A 293 8.33 8.89 0.31
C GLY A 293 8.83 7.60 -0.32
N SER A 294 8.17 7.12 -1.35
CA SER A 294 8.61 5.92 -2.06
C SER A 294 9.98 6.09 -2.70
N ARG A 295 10.26 7.26 -3.29
CA ARG A 295 11.57 7.59 -3.84
C ARG A 295 12.66 7.58 -2.77
N ALA A 296 12.40 8.19 -1.61
CA ALA A 296 13.37 8.21 -0.51
C ALA A 296 13.66 6.79 0.01
N ILE A 297 12.64 5.95 0.18
CA ILE A 297 12.80 4.55 0.58
C ILE A 297 13.57 3.77 -0.48
N ALA A 298 13.16 3.81 -1.74
CA ALA A 298 13.81 3.10 -2.82
C ALA A 298 15.28 3.52 -3.00
N GLN A 299 15.58 4.82 -2.84
CA GLN A 299 16.96 5.34 -2.83
C GLN A 299 17.77 4.81 -1.65
N SER A 300 17.19 4.76 -0.46
CA SER A 300 17.83 4.15 0.73
C SER A 300 18.15 2.68 0.48
N PHE A 301 17.22 1.93 -0.09
CA PHE A 301 17.42 0.52 -0.44
C PHE A 301 18.53 0.35 -1.48
N ARG A 302 18.57 1.22 -2.49
CA ARG A 302 19.61 1.21 -3.51
C ARG A 302 21.00 1.48 -2.92
N THR A 303 21.10 2.49 -2.05
CA THR A 303 22.35 2.86 -1.36
C THR A 303 22.86 1.74 -0.47
N GLN A 304 21.94 1.01 0.19
CA GLN A 304 22.28 -0.13 1.05
C GLN A 304 22.51 -1.44 0.28
N GLY A 305 22.37 -1.44 -1.05
CA GLY A 305 22.50 -2.64 -1.87
C GLY A 305 21.46 -3.73 -1.58
N GLN A 306 20.25 -3.35 -1.14
CA GLN A 306 19.17 -4.28 -0.83
C GLN A 306 18.73 -5.04 -2.09
N ASN A 307 18.48 -6.34 -1.95
CA ASN A 307 18.00 -7.20 -3.02
C ASN A 307 16.46 -7.27 -3.00
N VAL A 308 15.80 -6.37 -3.73
CA VAL A 308 14.33 -6.38 -3.89
C VAL A 308 13.97 -7.23 -5.10
N VAL A 309 13.27 -8.33 -4.88
CA VAL A 309 12.90 -9.31 -5.89
C VAL A 309 11.57 -8.99 -6.59
N GLY A 310 10.74 -8.16 -6.00
CA GLY A 310 9.51 -7.67 -6.61
C GLY A 310 8.78 -6.68 -5.72
N VAL A 311 8.21 -5.66 -6.34
CA VAL A 311 7.39 -4.63 -5.71
C VAL A 311 6.00 -4.66 -6.34
N LEU A 312 4.97 -4.74 -5.51
CA LEU A 312 3.58 -4.57 -5.89
C LEU A 312 3.06 -3.27 -5.28
N GLN A 313 2.58 -2.36 -6.12
CA GLN A 313 1.84 -1.16 -5.71
C GLN A 313 0.35 -1.43 -5.78
N LEU A 314 -0.36 -0.99 -4.76
CA LEU A 314 -1.82 -0.95 -4.65
C LEU A 314 -2.22 0.49 -4.41
N ASP A 315 -2.93 1.07 -5.34
CA ASP A 315 -3.31 2.47 -5.34
C ASP A 315 -4.64 2.59 -6.07
N MET A 316 -5.66 3.15 -5.41
CA MET A 316 -7.06 3.15 -5.86
C MET A 316 -7.59 1.72 -6.11
N THR A 317 -8.22 1.14 -5.09
CA THR A 317 -8.60 -0.28 -5.14
C THR A 317 -10.11 -0.51 -4.97
N ASN A 318 -10.92 0.53 -4.73
CA ASN A 318 -12.29 0.29 -4.31
C ASN A 318 -13.40 0.85 -5.22
N TRP A 319 -13.14 1.85 -6.05
CA TRP A 319 -14.20 2.32 -6.93
C TRP A 319 -14.40 1.38 -8.12
N LYS A 320 -15.63 0.97 -8.34
CA LYS A 320 -16.01 0.17 -9.51
C LYS A 320 -16.70 1.02 -10.53
N SER A 321 -16.04 1.26 -11.67
CA SER A 321 -16.62 2.00 -12.78
C SER A 321 -17.94 1.38 -13.25
N PRO A 322 -19.00 2.18 -13.47
CA PRO A 322 -20.29 1.69 -13.95
C PRO A 322 -20.14 0.87 -15.24
N GLY A 323 -20.70 -0.32 -15.26
CA GLY A 323 -20.63 -1.24 -16.39
C GLY A 323 -19.32 -2.06 -16.49
N SER A 324 -18.32 -1.80 -15.65
CA SER A 324 -17.10 -2.63 -15.59
C SER A 324 -17.42 -4.03 -15.07
N THR A 325 -16.93 -5.04 -15.78
CA THR A 325 -16.93 -6.44 -15.34
C THR A 325 -15.53 -6.88 -14.84
N ALA A 326 -14.52 -6.05 -15.03
CA ALA A 326 -13.17 -6.34 -14.56
C ALA A 326 -13.10 -6.29 -13.03
N ALA A 327 -12.34 -7.22 -12.46
CA ALA A 327 -12.07 -7.26 -11.03
C ALA A 327 -10.88 -6.35 -10.65
N LEU A 328 -10.00 -6.11 -11.60
CA LEU A 328 -8.85 -5.21 -11.48
C LEU A 328 -8.28 -4.87 -12.87
N ASN A 329 -7.41 -3.88 -12.90
CA ASN A 329 -6.67 -3.44 -14.07
C ASN A 329 -5.17 -3.49 -13.79
N LEU A 330 -4.39 -4.14 -14.66
CA LEU A 330 -2.93 -4.20 -14.57
C LEU A 330 -2.31 -3.05 -15.35
N ILE A 331 -1.46 -2.26 -14.70
CA ILE A 331 -0.75 -1.18 -15.38
C ILE A 331 0.31 -1.75 -16.33
N SER A 332 0.23 -1.33 -17.59
CA SER A 332 0.99 -1.92 -18.69
C SER A 332 2.32 -1.24 -18.97
N ASP A 333 2.48 0.04 -18.65
CA ASP A 333 3.67 0.84 -18.87
C ASP A 333 4.46 1.10 -17.57
N PHE A 334 5.70 1.57 -17.68
CA PHE A 334 6.62 1.86 -16.57
C PHE A 334 6.77 0.75 -15.52
N ALA A 335 6.41 -0.48 -15.86
CA ALA A 335 6.41 -1.63 -15.00
C ALA A 335 7.33 -2.74 -15.57
N ASN A 336 7.85 -3.57 -14.68
CA ASN A 336 8.71 -4.70 -15.07
C ASN A 336 7.93 -5.74 -15.90
N ALA A 337 8.33 -5.99 -17.13
CA ALA A 337 7.60 -6.88 -18.04
C ALA A 337 7.53 -8.34 -17.53
N PRO A 338 8.62 -8.96 -17.03
CA PRO A 338 8.56 -10.28 -16.42
C PRO A 338 7.67 -10.33 -15.18
N LEU A 339 7.69 -9.30 -14.31
CA LEU A 339 6.83 -9.24 -13.13
C LEU A 339 5.35 -9.07 -13.51
N LYS A 340 5.04 -8.26 -14.54
CA LYS A 340 3.69 -8.20 -15.11
C LYS A 340 3.22 -9.57 -15.60
N GLN A 341 4.09 -10.32 -16.28
CA GLN A 341 3.74 -11.69 -16.70
C GLN A 341 3.47 -12.58 -15.48
N PHE A 342 4.26 -12.46 -14.43
CA PHE A 342 4.00 -13.18 -13.18
C PHE A 342 2.64 -12.83 -12.56
N ILE A 343 2.22 -11.55 -12.58
CA ILE A 343 0.87 -11.14 -12.15
C ILE A 343 -0.21 -11.79 -13.03
N ARG A 344 -0.05 -11.82 -14.37
CA ARG A 344 -0.98 -12.51 -15.28
C ARG A 344 -1.08 -14.00 -14.97
N ASP A 345 0.05 -14.63 -14.68
CA ASP A 345 0.10 -16.06 -14.34
C ASP A 345 -0.57 -16.33 -12.98
N LEU A 346 -0.39 -15.45 -11.98
CA LEU A 346 -1.12 -15.50 -10.71
C LEU A 346 -2.62 -15.34 -10.94
N PHE A 347 -3.01 -14.34 -11.74
CA PHE A 347 -4.42 -14.11 -12.06
C PHE A 347 -5.05 -15.32 -12.75
N THR A 348 -4.40 -15.85 -13.79
CA THR A 348 -4.85 -17.03 -14.51
C THR A 348 -4.94 -18.25 -13.60
N THR A 349 -4.02 -18.38 -12.64
CA THR A 349 -3.97 -19.54 -11.73
C THR A 349 -5.03 -19.47 -10.65
N TYR A 350 -5.30 -18.28 -10.08
CA TYR A 350 -6.07 -18.14 -8.86
C TYR A 350 -7.38 -17.38 -9.02
N MET A 351 -7.47 -16.44 -9.95
CA MET A 351 -8.61 -15.53 -10.08
C MET A 351 -9.54 -15.93 -11.24
N ALA A 352 -8.99 -16.20 -12.42
CA ALA A 352 -9.77 -16.58 -13.59
C ALA A 352 -10.66 -17.84 -13.37
N PRO A 353 -10.22 -18.89 -12.67
CA PRO A 353 -11.07 -20.05 -12.38
C PRO A 353 -12.27 -19.73 -11.47
N ARG A 354 -12.29 -18.54 -10.83
CA ARG A 354 -13.37 -18.05 -9.98
C ARG A 354 -14.31 -17.07 -10.72
N GLY A 355 -14.10 -16.90 -12.03
CA GLY A 355 -14.93 -16.06 -12.88
C GLY A 355 -14.52 -14.60 -12.93
N PHE A 356 -13.38 -14.22 -12.33
CA PHE A 356 -12.87 -12.84 -12.43
C PHE A 356 -12.23 -12.57 -13.79
N THR A 357 -12.32 -11.31 -14.21
CA THR A 357 -11.64 -10.79 -15.41
C THR A 357 -10.70 -9.66 -15.04
N MET A 358 -9.69 -9.41 -15.85
CA MET A 358 -8.68 -8.37 -15.67
C MET A 358 -8.55 -7.57 -16.97
N THR A 359 -8.42 -6.25 -16.84
CA THR A 359 -8.05 -5.35 -17.93
C THR A 359 -6.58 -4.96 -17.82
N GLU A 360 -6.06 -4.33 -18.86
CA GLU A 360 -4.72 -3.73 -18.86
C GLU A 360 -4.80 -2.34 -19.52
N SER A 361 -4.18 -1.35 -18.90
CA SER A 361 -4.09 -0.01 -19.44
C SER A 361 -2.74 0.63 -19.14
N ALA A 362 -2.39 1.68 -19.89
CA ALA A 362 -1.25 2.52 -19.60
C ALA A 362 -1.69 3.66 -18.67
N CYS A 363 -0.88 4.01 -17.66
CA CYS A 363 -1.12 5.17 -16.80
C CYS A 363 -0.18 6.34 -17.06
N GLY A 364 0.88 6.14 -17.86
CA GLY A 364 1.85 7.18 -18.20
C GLY A 364 3.02 7.30 -17.23
N TYR A 365 3.88 8.29 -17.45
CA TYR A 365 5.10 8.49 -16.67
C TYR A 365 4.78 8.81 -15.21
N ALA A 366 5.40 8.07 -14.28
CA ALA A 366 5.39 8.33 -12.83
C ALA A 366 3.97 8.45 -12.23
N CYS A 367 3.03 7.58 -12.64
CA CYS A 367 1.64 7.67 -12.24
C CYS A 367 1.37 7.20 -10.80
N SER A 368 2.28 6.48 -10.16
CA SER A 368 2.23 6.09 -8.74
C SER A 368 3.60 5.59 -8.27
N ASP A 369 3.71 5.19 -7.02
CA ASP A 369 4.94 4.85 -6.29
C ASP A 369 5.78 3.72 -6.90
N HIS A 370 5.20 2.80 -7.68
CA HIS A 370 5.97 1.77 -8.40
C HIS A 370 7.02 2.38 -9.34
N ALA A 371 6.79 3.61 -9.82
CA ALA A 371 7.73 4.32 -10.66
C ALA A 371 9.03 4.67 -9.92
N SER A 372 8.97 4.97 -8.62
CA SER A 372 10.15 5.21 -7.78
C SER A 372 11.09 4.00 -7.74
N TRP A 373 10.52 2.81 -7.62
CA TRP A 373 11.26 1.56 -7.61
C TRP A 373 11.82 1.21 -8.97
N THR A 374 11.01 1.37 -10.02
CA THR A 374 11.44 1.15 -11.42
C THR A 374 12.59 2.06 -11.79
N ALA A 375 12.53 3.36 -11.48
CA ALA A 375 13.58 4.32 -11.79
C ALA A 375 14.92 3.98 -11.13
N LEU A 376 14.91 3.28 -9.98
CA LEU A 376 16.10 2.83 -9.27
C LEU A 376 16.52 1.39 -9.62
N GLY A 377 15.92 0.79 -10.64
CA GLY A 377 16.30 -0.50 -11.19
C GLY A 377 15.73 -1.72 -10.45
N TYR A 378 14.69 -1.54 -9.66
CA TYR A 378 13.97 -2.62 -9.02
C TYR A 378 12.77 -3.06 -9.87
N PRO A 379 12.45 -4.36 -9.91
CA PRO A 379 11.25 -4.83 -10.59
C PRO A 379 10.01 -4.42 -9.81
N ALA A 380 9.15 -3.60 -10.44
CA ALA A 380 7.93 -3.11 -9.85
C ALA A 380 6.75 -3.23 -10.82
N VAL A 381 5.57 -3.43 -10.27
CA VAL A 381 4.27 -3.43 -10.96
C VAL A 381 3.22 -2.78 -10.10
N MET A 382 2.14 -2.34 -10.75
CA MET A 382 0.93 -1.85 -10.11
C MET A 382 -0.28 -2.52 -10.75
N TYR A 383 -1.29 -2.80 -9.97
CA TYR A 383 -2.65 -2.98 -10.43
C TYR A 383 -3.60 -2.16 -9.57
N ASP A 384 -4.67 -1.68 -10.20
CA ASP A 384 -5.66 -0.78 -9.64
C ASP A 384 -7.09 -1.23 -9.98
N GLU A 385 -8.06 -0.41 -9.73
CA GLU A 385 -9.47 -0.65 -10.03
C GLU A 385 -9.85 -0.41 -11.50
N GLY A 386 -9.00 0.29 -12.27
CA GLY A 386 -9.21 0.65 -13.67
C GLY A 386 -9.43 2.14 -13.91
N PRO A 387 -10.58 2.57 -14.48
CA PRO A 387 -10.81 3.99 -14.70
C PRO A 387 -10.83 4.79 -13.40
N ILE A 388 -10.26 5.98 -13.43
CA ILE A 388 -10.17 6.88 -12.28
C ILE A 388 -11.56 7.22 -11.71
N PHE A 389 -11.67 7.20 -10.39
CA PHE A 389 -12.86 7.61 -9.66
C PHE A 389 -13.17 9.11 -9.90
N PRO A 390 -14.37 9.48 -10.39
CA PRO A 390 -14.66 10.87 -10.73
C PRO A 390 -14.66 11.86 -9.58
N SER A 391 -14.70 11.39 -8.34
CA SER A 391 -14.62 12.24 -7.14
C SER A 391 -13.23 12.29 -6.50
N LEU A 392 -12.22 11.75 -7.15
CA LEU A 392 -10.84 11.76 -6.69
C LEU A 392 -10.37 13.20 -6.42
N HIS A 393 -9.51 13.42 -5.45
CA HIS A 393 -8.98 14.72 -5.03
C HIS A 393 -10.08 15.76 -4.72
N THR A 394 -11.24 15.31 -4.25
CA THR A 394 -12.34 16.19 -3.82
C THR A 394 -12.83 15.79 -2.42
N PRO A 395 -13.62 16.67 -1.75
CA PRO A 395 -14.29 16.29 -0.51
C PRO A 395 -15.29 15.13 -0.65
N ASN A 396 -15.58 14.70 -1.88
CA ASN A 396 -16.49 13.60 -2.21
C ASN A 396 -15.74 12.28 -2.49
N ASP A 397 -14.41 12.24 -2.36
CA ASP A 397 -13.72 10.96 -2.29
C ASP A 397 -14.02 10.28 -0.95
N ARG A 398 -15.18 9.63 -0.91
CA ARG A 398 -15.77 9.01 0.27
C ARG A 398 -16.38 7.67 -0.06
N LEU A 399 -16.38 6.78 0.91
CA LEU A 399 -16.88 5.42 0.76
C LEU A 399 -18.36 5.36 0.34
N ASP A 400 -19.21 6.30 0.79
CA ASP A 400 -20.62 6.36 0.38
C ASP A 400 -20.80 6.69 -1.10
N GLN A 401 -19.84 7.36 -1.74
CA GLN A 401 -19.83 7.62 -3.18
C GLN A 401 -19.39 6.40 -4.00
N MET A 402 -18.81 5.40 -3.34
CA MET A 402 -18.42 4.10 -3.91
C MET A 402 -19.41 2.98 -3.53
N GLY A 403 -20.64 3.33 -3.17
CA GLY A 403 -21.67 2.37 -2.78
C GLY A 403 -21.66 1.95 -1.32
N GLY A 404 -20.79 2.52 -0.48
CA GLY A 404 -20.72 2.25 0.96
C GLY A 404 -20.11 0.91 1.34
N THR A 405 -19.50 0.19 0.38
CA THR A 405 -18.83 -1.11 0.57
C THR A 405 -17.38 -1.07 0.09
N ALA A 406 -16.61 -2.08 0.46
CA ALA A 406 -15.27 -2.32 -0.07
C ALA A 406 -15.19 -3.60 -0.91
N ASP A 407 -16.32 -3.98 -1.54
CA ASP A 407 -16.41 -5.22 -2.32
C ASP A 407 -15.43 -5.26 -3.49
N HIS A 408 -15.16 -4.10 -4.11
CA HIS A 408 -14.23 -4.04 -5.25
C HIS A 408 -12.77 -4.24 -4.84
N SER A 409 -12.39 -3.87 -3.62
CA SER A 409 -11.03 -4.14 -3.09
C SER A 409 -10.78 -5.63 -2.81
N VAL A 410 -11.83 -6.44 -2.63
CA VAL A 410 -11.69 -7.87 -2.27
C VAL A 410 -10.85 -8.65 -3.29
N PRO A 411 -11.14 -8.65 -4.61
CA PRO A 411 -10.31 -9.37 -5.57
C PRO A 411 -8.88 -8.85 -5.66
N LEU A 412 -8.65 -7.54 -5.46
CA LEU A 412 -7.30 -6.97 -5.44
C LEU A 412 -6.51 -7.50 -4.22
N ALA A 413 -7.13 -7.52 -3.04
CA ALA A 413 -6.54 -8.13 -1.85
C ALA A 413 -6.26 -9.63 -2.04
N GLN A 414 -7.16 -10.37 -2.69
CA GLN A 414 -6.99 -11.78 -2.97
C GLN A 414 -5.77 -12.04 -3.88
N LEU A 415 -5.61 -11.24 -4.94
CA LEU A 415 -4.42 -11.34 -5.81
C LEU A 415 -3.15 -10.92 -5.06
N GLY A 416 -3.24 -9.92 -4.18
CA GLY A 416 -2.14 -9.50 -3.30
C GLY A 416 -1.69 -10.62 -2.33
N VAL A 417 -2.63 -11.38 -1.77
CA VAL A 417 -2.32 -12.60 -0.99
C VAL A 417 -1.57 -13.62 -1.85
N ALA A 418 -2.01 -13.85 -3.09
CA ALA A 418 -1.34 -14.77 -4.00
C ALA A 418 0.09 -14.28 -4.32
N PHE A 419 0.27 -12.99 -4.62
CA PHE A 419 1.58 -12.37 -4.84
C PHE A 419 2.51 -12.55 -3.62
N MET A 420 2.04 -12.17 -2.43
CA MET A 420 2.78 -12.31 -1.18
C MET A 420 3.27 -13.75 -0.97
N VAL A 421 2.38 -14.73 -1.11
CA VAL A 421 2.67 -16.12 -0.82
C VAL A 421 3.55 -16.76 -1.91
N GLU A 422 3.27 -16.48 -3.18
CA GLU A 422 4.01 -17.11 -4.28
C GLU A 422 5.41 -16.51 -4.45
N LEU A 423 5.60 -15.23 -4.16
CA LEU A 423 6.92 -14.63 -4.24
C LEU A 423 7.69 -14.77 -2.92
N GLY A 424 7.02 -14.56 -1.78
CA GLY A 424 7.61 -14.73 -0.44
C GLY A 424 7.94 -16.18 -0.09
N LYS A 425 7.22 -17.14 -0.67
CA LYS A 425 7.23 -18.57 -0.37
C LYS A 425 6.91 -18.87 1.10
N THR A 426 6.54 -20.10 1.37
CA THR A 426 6.30 -20.54 2.75
C THR A 426 7.56 -21.24 3.28
N ARG A 427 7.97 -20.92 4.49
CA ARG A 427 9.01 -21.63 5.20
C ARG A 427 8.72 -23.13 5.18
N ASN A 428 9.75 -23.97 4.93
CA ASN A 428 9.62 -25.39 5.12
C ASN A 428 9.30 -25.67 6.59
N ALA A 429 8.16 -26.31 6.86
CA ALA A 429 7.87 -26.76 8.22
C ALA A 429 9.00 -27.74 8.65
N LYS A 430 9.68 -27.43 9.76
CA LYS A 430 10.45 -28.50 10.42
C LYS A 430 9.48 -29.63 10.72
N PRO A 431 9.82 -30.89 10.47
CA PRO A 431 9.00 -32.01 10.91
C PRO A 431 8.70 -31.79 12.39
N THR A 432 7.45 -31.69 12.75
CA THR A 432 7.05 -31.71 14.15
C THR A 432 7.47 -33.09 14.66
N PRO A 433 8.32 -33.18 15.70
CA PRO A 433 8.61 -34.49 16.27
C PRO A 433 7.28 -35.14 16.64
N PRO A 434 7.14 -36.45 16.47
CA PRO A 434 5.94 -37.17 16.85
C PRO A 434 5.57 -36.74 18.28
N ILE A 435 4.34 -36.31 18.49
CA ILE A 435 3.83 -36.06 19.84
C ILE A 435 3.86 -37.43 20.51
N GLU A 436 4.81 -37.65 21.41
CA GLU A 436 4.77 -38.85 22.26
C GLU A 436 3.41 -38.85 22.99
N PRO A 437 2.65 -39.93 22.88
CA PRO A 437 1.39 -40.01 23.60
C PRO A 437 1.71 -39.80 25.09
N ARG A 438 1.06 -38.81 25.69
CA ARG A 438 1.12 -38.62 27.16
C ARG A 438 0.76 -39.94 27.83
N PRO A 439 1.56 -40.42 28.77
CA PRO A 439 1.19 -41.61 29.51
C PRO A 439 -0.17 -41.36 30.14
N ASN A 440 -1.07 -42.34 29.95
CA ASN A 440 -2.42 -42.30 30.48
C ASN A 440 -2.34 -42.29 32.02
N PRO A 441 -2.87 -41.27 32.74
CA PRO A 441 -2.70 -41.18 34.19
C PRO A 441 -3.51 -42.22 34.97
N GLY A 442 -4.13 -43.21 34.29
CA GLY A 442 -5.08 -44.15 34.89
C GLY A 442 -4.63 -45.62 34.96
N ASN A 443 -3.39 -46.00 34.72
CA ASN A 443 -2.99 -47.39 34.85
C ASN A 443 -1.90 -47.54 35.95
N PRO A 444 -2.28 -48.07 37.17
CA PRO A 444 -1.29 -48.36 38.19
C PRO A 444 -0.37 -49.49 37.69
N ARG A 445 0.95 -49.35 37.83
CA ARG A 445 1.91 -50.43 37.57
C ARG A 445 1.59 -51.63 38.47
N PRO A 446 1.67 -52.87 37.94
CA PRO A 446 1.67 -54.03 38.80
C PRO A 446 2.92 -54.00 39.66
N GLY A 447 2.75 -54.10 40.98
CA GLY A 447 3.86 -54.17 41.93
C GLY A 447 4.69 -55.44 41.73
N HIS A 448 6.00 -55.25 41.92
CA HIS A 448 6.90 -56.32 42.31
C HIS A 448 7.23 -56.15 43.80
#